data_97e64b4429f118b48d98f78523d573c6
#
_entry.id   97e64b4429f118b48d98f78523d573c6
#
_cell.length_a   1.000
_cell.length_b   1.000
_cell.length_c   1.000
_cell.angle_alpha   90.00
_cell.angle_beta   90.00
_cell.angle_gamma   90.00
#
_symmetry.space_group_name_H-M   'P 1'
#
loop_
_entity.id
_entity.type
_entity.pdbx_description
1 polymer ?
#
loop_
_entity_poly.entity_id
_entity_poly.type
_entity_poly.pdbx_seq_one_letter_code
_entity_poly.pdbx_strand_id
1 'polypeptide(L)'
;ILEAAIDSGCDYLDINDDWEPTIEMLGFHDKAKSNSRTAILGMGASPGLTNMLGAAAIKELDTVETLYTGWTMDGATPEKESSQSGVNAAMVHAVQQMTGTVKIHKDGKPEMVKPLKKIEVDFPGFGKFKPRVFGHPEAITFPHHFKEIKNSINLAHGSGFGVLKWIMRLVDWRVISIDRAAGIVQNISSDIRN
;
A
#
# COMPACT_ATOMS: atom_id res chain seq x y z
N ILE A 1 9.70 15.62 8.42
CA ILE A 1 10.47 16.03 7.22
C ILE A 1 9.63 17.00 6.38
N LEU A 2 8.41 16.66 5.96
CA LEU A 2 7.53 17.51 5.15
C LEU A 2 7.34 18.92 5.78
N GLU A 3 7.00 18.98 7.06
CA GLU A 3 6.81 20.25 7.77
C GLU A 3 8.06 21.13 7.71
N ALA A 4 9.23 20.55 7.97
CA ALA A 4 10.49 21.27 7.91
C ALA A 4 10.81 21.78 6.49
N ALA A 5 10.46 21.02 5.45
CA ALA A 5 10.61 21.46 4.06
C ALA A 5 9.74 22.69 3.78
N ILE A 6 8.47 22.64 4.18
CA ILE A 6 7.53 23.78 4.01
C ILE A 6 8.05 25.02 4.74
N ASP A 7 8.48 24.88 5.99
CA ASP A 7 8.98 25.98 6.82
C ASP A 7 10.29 26.57 6.28
N SER A 8 11.09 25.76 5.61
CA SER A 8 12.33 26.19 4.94
C SER A 8 12.10 26.79 3.55
N GLY A 9 10.84 26.88 3.08
CA GLY A 9 10.51 27.39 1.76
C GLY A 9 10.84 26.44 0.61
N CYS A 10 10.95 25.12 0.89
CA CYS A 10 11.20 24.09 -0.11
C CYS A 10 9.91 23.39 -0.53
N ASP A 11 9.83 23.02 -1.80
CA ASP A 11 8.86 22.05 -2.26
C ASP A 11 9.28 20.65 -1.81
N TYR A 12 8.31 19.72 -1.72
CA TYR A 12 8.52 18.39 -1.17
C TYR A 12 8.02 17.30 -2.13
N LEU A 13 8.79 16.22 -2.25
CA LEU A 13 8.39 15.03 -2.97
C LEU A 13 8.93 13.80 -2.25
N ASP A 14 8.09 12.77 -2.09
CA ASP A 14 8.49 11.48 -1.50
C ASP A 14 7.93 10.28 -2.29
N ILE A 15 8.35 9.10 -1.85
CA ILE A 15 7.87 7.79 -2.30
C ILE A 15 7.24 7.00 -1.16
N ASN A 16 6.75 7.70 -0.12
CA ASN A 16 6.16 7.05 1.05
C ASN A 16 4.98 6.16 0.66
N ASP A 17 4.96 4.93 1.15
CA ASP A 17 3.93 3.92 0.91
C ASP A 17 3.20 3.47 2.18
N ASP A 18 3.40 4.18 3.30
CA ASP A 18 2.68 3.99 4.54
C ASP A 18 1.41 4.85 4.60
N TRP A 19 0.29 4.22 4.92
CA TRP A 19 -1.00 4.91 5.01
C TRP A 19 -1.12 5.85 6.23
N GLU A 20 -0.49 5.52 7.36
CA GLU A 20 -0.53 6.34 8.59
C GLU A 20 0.18 7.69 8.38
N PRO A 21 1.46 7.74 7.98
CA PRO A 21 2.13 8.99 7.67
C PRO A 21 1.43 9.78 6.56
N THR A 22 0.83 9.11 5.57
CA THR A 22 0.10 9.79 4.49
C THR A 22 -1.06 10.61 5.03
N ILE A 23 -1.82 10.08 6.01
CA ILE A 23 -2.91 10.83 6.65
C ILE A 23 -2.38 12.09 7.35
N GLU A 24 -1.29 11.96 8.09
CA GLU A 24 -0.67 13.09 8.77
C GLU A 24 -0.17 14.14 7.77
N MET A 25 0.50 13.69 6.71
CA MET A 25 1.03 14.58 5.66
C MET A 25 -0.07 15.32 4.89
N LEU A 26 -1.20 14.69 4.63
CA LEU A 26 -2.36 15.36 4.01
C LEU A 26 -2.90 16.51 4.88
N GLY A 27 -2.71 16.45 6.20
CA GLY A 27 -3.06 17.52 7.13
C GLY A 27 -2.23 18.82 6.96
N PHE A 28 -1.09 18.76 6.25
CA PHE A 28 -0.27 19.95 5.98
C PHE A 28 -0.69 20.75 4.74
N HIS A 29 -1.82 20.39 4.10
CA HIS A 29 -2.29 21.06 2.89
C HIS A 29 -2.38 22.59 3.01
N ASP A 30 -3.06 23.09 4.04
CA ASP A 30 -3.24 24.52 4.24
C ASP A 30 -1.92 25.22 4.57
N LYS A 31 -1.05 24.58 5.32
CA LYS A 31 0.29 25.08 5.63
C LYS A 31 1.14 25.20 4.37
N ALA A 32 1.16 24.19 3.52
CA ALA A 32 1.86 24.22 2.24
C ALA A 32 1.33 25.32 1.34
N LYS A 33 0.00 25.42 1.21
CA LYS A 33 -0.68 26.44 0.41
C LYS A 33 -0.37 27.86 0.89
N SER A 34 -0.44 28.13 2.20
CA SER A 34 -0.15 29.45 2.77
C SER A 34 1.31 29.88 2.60
N ASN A 35 2.23 28.91 2.53
CA ASN A 35 3.64 29.16 2.24
C ASN A 35 3.98 29.14 0.74
N SER A 36 2.98 28.99 -0.14
CA SER A 36 3.17 28.85 -1.60
C SER A 36 4.13 27.71 -1.96
N ARG A 37 4.00 26.58 -1.26
CA ARG A 37 4.81 25.37 -1.48
C ARG A 37 3.97 24.24 -2.05
N THR A 38 4.61 23.39 -2.85
CA THR A 38 4.02 22.17 -3.41
C THR A 38 4.57 20.95 -2.68
N ALA A 39 3.67 20.06 -2.25
CA ALA A 39 4.04 18.76 -1.70
C ALA A 39 3.39 17.66 -2.53
N ILE A 40 4.20 16.73 -3.03
CA ILE A 40 3.76 15.56 -3.77
C ILE A 40 4.13 14.32 -2.95
N LEU A 41 3.11 13.58 -2.53
CA LEU A 41 3.25 12.43 -1.64
C LEU A 41 3.11 11.13 -2.41
N GLY A 42 3.98 10.16 -2.11
CA GLY A 42 3.86 8.81 -2.62
C GLY A 42 4.05 8.69 -4.15
N MET A 43 5.09 9.27 -4.73
CA MET A 43 5.39 9.24 -6.16
C MET A 43 6.23 8.02 -6.56
N GLY A 44 5.83 6.83 -6.06
CA GLY A 44 6.41 5.54 -6.41
C GLY A 44 5.59 4.77 -7.46
N ALA A 45 5.66 3.44 -7.40
CA ALA A 45 4.83 2.56 -8.21
C ALA A 45 3.43 2.38 -7.58
N SER A 46 3.38 2.09 -6.29
CA SER A 46 2.18 2.00 -5.45
C SER A 46 2.57 2.52 -4.05
N PRO A 47 2.11 3.71 -3.66
CA PRO A 47 1.36 4.71 -4.45
C PRO A 47 2.19 5.40 -5.55
N GLY A 48 1.53 6.20 -6.36
CA GLY A 48 2.09 6.98 -7.45
C GLY A 48 1.56 6.54 -8.80
N LEU A 49 2.20 5.60 -9.48
CA LEU A 49 1.73 5.10 -10.78
C LEU A 49 0.30 4.53 -10.66
N THR A 50 0.00 3.78 -9.62
CA THR A 50 -1.36 3.26 -9.34
C THR A 50 -2.39 4.38 -9.17
N ASN A 51 -2.02 5.50 -8.54
CA ASN A 51 -2.89 6.68 -8.44
C ASN A 51 -3.15 7.31 -9.81
N MET A 52 -2.13 7.45 -10.65
CA MET A 52 -2.29 7.99 -12.00
C MET A 52 -3.16 7.10 -12.88
N LEU A 53 -2.96 5.78 -12.84
CA LEU A 53 -3.79 4.82 -13.57
C LEU A 53 -5.23 4.83 -13.09
N GLY A 54 -5.45 4.86 -11.78
CA GLY A 54 -6.79 4.96 -11.20
C GLY A 54 -7.49 6.27 -11.56
N ALA A 55 -6.78 7.40 -11.50
CA ALA A 55 -7.34 8.69 -11.90
C ALA A 55 -7.64 8.77 -13.40
N ALA A 56 -6.83 8.13 -14.25
CA ALA A 56 -7.11 8.01 -15.68
C ALA A 56 -8.37 7.16 -15.93
N ALA A 57 -8.49 6.01 -15.26
CA ALA A 57 -9.66 5.15 -15.39
C ALA A 57 -10.96 5.85 -14.92
N ILE A 58 -10.90 6.62 -13.82
CA ILE A 58 -12.05 7.38 -13.31
C ILE A 58 -12.56 8.37 -14.36
N LYS A 59 -11.66 9.01 -15.11
CA LYS A 59 -12.04 9.99 -16.16
C LYS A 59 -12.79 9.40 -17.35
N GLU A 60 -12.66 8.11 -17.57
CA GLU A 60 -13.35 7.39 -18.66
C GLU A 60 -14.76 6.89 -18.27
N LEU A 61 -15.20 7.16 -17.03
CA LEU A 61 -16.45 6.67 -16.46
C LEU A 61 -17.32 7.84 -15.97
N ASP A 62 -18.62 7.75 -16.15
CA ASP A 62 -19.58 8.77 -15.69
C ASP A 62 -19.64 8.85 -14.16
N THR A 63 -19.54 7.70 -13.49
CA THR A 63 -19.56 7.60 -12.02
C THR A 63 -18.70 6.44 -11.54
N VAL A 64 -18.00 6.64 -10.42
CA VAL A 64 -17.19 5.60 -9.79
C VAL A 64 -17.49 5.53 -8.30
N GLU A 65 -18.18 4.47 -7.88
CA GLU A 65 -18.44 4.22 -6.46
C GLU A 65 -17.37 3.35 -5.79
N THR A 66 -16.73 2.47 -6.56
CA THR A 66 -15.76 1.51 -6.02
C THR A 66 -14.50 1.52 -6.86
N LEU A 67 -13.36 1.69 -6.21
CA LEU A 67 -12.04 1.62 -6.81
C LEU A 67 -11.19 0.59 -6.08
N TYR A 68 -10.68 -0.37 -6.82
CA TYR A 68 -9.62 -1.27 -6.35
C TYR A 68 -8.32 -0.94 -7.07
N THR A 69 -7.28 -0.64 -6.30
CA THR A 69 -5.90 -0.63 -6.80
C THR A 69 -5.26 -1.94 -6.43
N GLY A 70 -4.47 -2.51 -7.31
CA GLY A 70 -3.90 -3.82 -7.04
C GLY A 70 -2.64 -4.10 -7.84
N TRP A 71 -1.78 -4.93 -7.29
CA TRP A 71 -0.56 -5.38 -7.92
C TRP A 71 -0.30 -6.86 -7.59
N THR A 72 0.51 -7.51 -8.41
CA THR A 72 0.90 -8.90 -8.20
C THR A 72 2.36 -8.99 -7.76
N MET A 73 2.61 -9.84 -6.78
CA MET A 73 3.96 -10.16 -6.31
C MET A 73 4.65 -11.20 -7.22
N ASP A 74 3.87 -11.96 -8.01
CA ASP A 74 4.40 -13.07 -8.83
C ASP A 74 5.03 -12.58 -10.15
N GLY A 75 4.74 -11.36 -10.57
CA GLY A 75 5.23 -10.78 -11.83
C GLY A 75 6.57 -10.06 -11.72
N ALA A 76 7.10 -9.89 -10.53
CA ALA A 76 8.36 -9.18 -10.33
C ALA A 76 9.55 -10.08 -10.64
N THR A 77 10.43 -9.66 -11.56
CA THR A 77 11.76 -10.25 -11.70
C THR A 77 12.65 -9.61 -10.64
N PRO A 78 13.13 -10.35 -9.65
CA PRO A 78 13.98 -9.77 -8.62
C PRO A 78 15.29 -9.27 -9.22
N GLU A 79 15.74 -8.10 -8.79
CA GLU A 79 17.12 -7.69 -9.00
C GLU A 79 18.06 -8.69 -8.32
N LYS A 80 19.27 -8.86 -8.89
CA LYS A 80 20.32 -9.65 -8.24
C LYS A 80 20.56 -9.04 -6.87
N GLU A 81 20.35 -9.82 -5.81
CA GLU A 81 20.57 -9.37 -4.45
C GLU A 81 21.98 -8.80 -4.32
N SER A 82 22.09 -7.56 -3.90
CA SER A 82 23.35 -7.06 -3.37
C SER A 82 23.69 -7.91 -2.16
N SER A 83 24.94 -8.33 -2.01
CA SER A 83 25.47 -9.22 -0.95
C SER A 83 25.39 -8.60 0.45
N GLN A 84 24.31 -7.92 0.80
CA GLN A 84 24.09 -7.39 2.14
C GLN A 84 23.67 -8.53 3.07
N SER A 85 24.50 -8.77 4.09
CA SER A 85 24.14 -9.65 5.19
C SER A 85 23.03 -9.02 6.03
N GLY A 86 21.90 -9.72 6.21
CA GLY A 86 20.83 -9.29 7.08
C GLY A 86 19.44 -9.35 6.43
N VAL A 87 18.43 -9.00 7.22
CA VAL A 87 17.05 -8.92 6.74
C VAL A 87 16.87 -7.63 5.94
N ASN A 88 16.33 -7.75 4.74
CA ASN A 88 16.04 -6.60 3.87
C ASN A 88 14.96 -5.71 4.50
N ALA A 89 15.21 -4.41 4.58
CA ALA A 89 14.27 -3.42 5.11
C ALA A 89 12.90 -3.46 4.40
N ALA A 90 12.87 -3.71 3.09
CA ALA A 90 11.61 -3.88 2.35
C ALA A 90 10.81 -5.10 2.83
N MET A 91 11.45 -6.19 3.28
CA MET A 91 10.75 -7.34 3.85
C MET A 91 10.18 -7.03 5.24
N VAL A 92 10.90 -6.27 6.06
CA VAL A 92 10.41 -5.78 7.35
C VAL A 92 9.15 -4.93 7.13
N HIS A 93 9.22 -3.99 6.20
CA HIS A 93 8.11 -3.12 5.83
C HIS A 93 6.90 -3.92 5.28
N ALA A 94 7.13 -4.87 4.38
CA ALA A 94 6.06 -5.72 3.87
C ALA A 94 5.36 -6.53 4.99
N VAL A 95 6.10 -7.01 5.99
CA VAL A 95 5.51 -7.67 7.18
C VAL A 95 4.67 -6.69 7.99
N GLN A 96 5.12 -5.46 8.18
CA GLN A 96 4.37 -4.42 8.88
C GLN A 96 3.03 -4.14 8.19
N GLN A 97 3.01 -4.00 6.87
CA GLN A 97 1.80 -3.77 6.07
C GLN A 97 0.83 -4.98 6.05
N MET A 98 1.30 -6.16 6.42
CA MET A 98 0.50 -7.40 6.47
C MET A 98 0.09 -7.81 7.89
N THR A 99 0.42 -7.03 8.92
CA THR A 99 0.11 -7.33 10.33
C THR A 99 -0.79 -6.27 10.95
N GLY A 100 -1.30 -6.53 12.15
CA GLY A 100 -2.15 -5.58 12.87
C GLY A 100 -3.47 -5.31 12.16
N THR A 101 -3.74 -4.05 11.87
CA THR A 101 -4.90 -3.57 11.12
C THR A 101 -4.48 -2.52 10.11
N VAL A 102 -5.18 -2.48 8.98
CA VAL A 102 -4.94 -1.51 7.92
C VAL A 102 -6.20 -0.71 7.65
N LYS A 103 -6.03 0.52 7.20
CA LYS A 103 -7.15 1.40 6.88
C LYS A 103 -7.58 1.22 5.43
N ILE A 104 -8.87 1.04 5.23
CA ILE A 104 -9.53 1.08 3.92
C ILE A 104 -10.61 2.16 3.95
N HIS A 105 -11.16 2.48 2.79
CA HIS A 105 -12.38 3.28 2.69
C HIS A 105 -13.52 2.36 2.23
N LYS A 106 -14.61 2.33 2.99
CA LYS A 106 -15.74 1.45 2.70
C LYS A 106 -17.06 2.10 3.11
N ASP A 107 -18.07 1.96 2.26
CA ASP A 107 -19.41 2.54 2.47
C ASP A 107 -19.35 4.05 2.82
N GLY A 108 -18.45 4.77 2.14
CA GLY A 108 -18.28 6.22 2.29
C GLY A 108 -17.51 6.66 3.55
N LYS A 109 -16.87 5.76 4.26
CA LYS A 109 -16.13 6.08 5.50
C LYS A 109 -14.86 5.24 5.68
N PRO A 110 -13.86 5.76 6.42
CA PRO A 110 -12.70 4.98 6.80
C PRO A 110 -13.09 3.79 7.69
N GLU A 111 -12.52 2.63 7.42
CA GLU A 111 -12.71 1.41 8.21
C GLU A 111 -11.36 0.75 8.47
N MET A 112 -11.13 0.29 9.72
CA MET A 112 -9.96 -0.50 10.07
C MET A 112 -10.28 -1.98 9.91
N VAL A 113 -9.49 -2.68 9.10
CA VAL A 113 -9.69 -4.11 8.80
C VAL A 113 -8.41 -4.91 9.01
N LYS A 114 -8.57 -6.22 9.20
CA LYS A 114 -7.41 -7.12 9.17
C LYS A 114 -6.88 -7.24 7.74
N PRO A 115 -5.56 -7.09 7.53
CA PRO A 115 -4.94 -7.33 6.23
C PRO A 115 -5.08 -8.80 5.82
N LEU A 116 -4.75 -9.11 4.58
CA LEU A 116 -4.81 -10.44 3.98
C LEU A 116 -6.22 -11.07 3.91
N LYS A 117 -7.28 -10.31 4.17
CA LYS A 117 -8.65 -10.71 3.87
C LYS A 117 -8.82 -10.83 2.35
N LYS A 118 -9.38 -11.95 1.88
CA LYS A 118 -9.66 -12.16 0.45
C LYS A 118 -10.87 -11.34 0.02
N ILE A 119 -10.76 -10.73 -1.15
CA ILE A 119 -11.86 -10.11 -1.87
C ILE A 119 -11.92 -10.76 -3.24
N GLU A 120 -13.10 -11.17 -3.69
CA GLU A 120 -13.27 -11.65 -5.05
C GLU A 120 -13.46 -10.46 -5.99
N VAL A 121 -12.62 -10.38 -7.01
CA VAL A 121 -12.68 -9.34 -8.05
C VAL A 121 -12.74 -10.03 -9.39
N ASP A 122 -13.69 -9.65 -10.21
CA ASP A 122 -13.79 -10.08 -11.60
C ASP A 122 -13.05 -9.08 -12.48
N PHE A 123 -12.01 -9.54 -13.17
CA PHE A 123 -11.26 -8.74 -14.13
C PHE A 123 -11.77 -9.08 -15.53
N PRO A 124 -12.45 -8.16 -16.22
CA PRO A 124 -12.99 -8.41 -17.55
C PRO A 124 -11.94 -8.93 -18.52
N GLY A 125 -12.20 -10.07 -19.15
CA GLY A 125 -11.28 -10.74 -20.06
C GLY A 125 -10.21 -11.63 -19.39
N PHE A 126 -10.05 -11.55 -18.06
CA PHE A 126 -9.05 -12.33 -17.30
C PHE A 126 -9.67 -13.26 -16.28
N GLY A 127 -10.95 -13.05 -15.92
CA GLY A 127 -11.70 -13.90 -14.99
C GLY A 127 -11.61 -13.44 -13.53
N LYS A 128 -12.06 -14.32 -12.63
CA LYS A 128 -12.19 -14.03 -11.20
C LYS A 128 -10.91 -14.36 -10.44
N PHE A 129 -10.42 -13.38 -9.70
CA PHE A 129 -9.27 -13.51 -8.81
C PHE A 129 -9.70 -13.27 -7.37
N LYS A 130 -8.89 -13.75 -6.42
CA LYS A 130 -9.11 -13.56 -4.98
C LYS A 130 -7.89 -12.89 -4.34
N PRO A 131 -7.57 -11.65 -4.77
CA PRO A 131 -6.52 -10.88 -4.13
C PRO A 131 -6.85 -10.63 -2.65
N ARG A 132 -5.88 -10.09 -1.93
CA ARG A 132 -5.98 -9.85 -0.50
C ARG A 132 -5.84 -8.36 -0.20
N VAL A 133 -6.58 -7.91 0.80
CA VAL A 133 -6.46 -6.55 1.33
C VAL A 133 -5.05 -6.31 1.82
N PHE A 134 -4.50 -5.19 1.40
CA PHE A 134 -3.16 -4.73 1.74
C PHE A 134 -3.20 -3.27 2.19
N GLY A 135 -2.35 -2.88 3.14
CA GLY A 135 -2.37 -1.53 3.70
C GLY A 135 -1.52 -0.58 2.87
N HIS A 136 -2.14 0.23 2.01
CA HIS A 136 -1.45 1.22 1.19
C HIS A 136 -2.21 2.56 1.13
N PRO A 137 -1.53 3.67 0.81
CA PRO A 137 -2.10 5.02 0.82
C PRO A 137 -3.24 5.25 -0.16
N GLU A 138 -3.33 4.53 -1.29
CA GLU A 138 -4.37 4.76 -2.30
C GLU A 138 -5.78 4.61 -1.72
N ALA A 139 -5.97 3.69 -0.76
CA ALA A 139 -7.24 3.55 -0.06
C ALA A 139 -7.67 4.83 0.68
N ILE A 140 -6.72 5.73 0.95
CA ILE A 140 -6.90 7.01 1.64
C ILE A 140 -6.96 8.16 0.64
N THR A 141 -6.01 8.20 -0.31
CA THR A 141 -5.81 9.34 -1.21
C THR A 141 -6.91 9.46 -2.25
N PHE A 142 -7.47 8.36 -2.76
CA PHE A 142 -8.58 8.42 -3.71
C PHE A 142 -9.84 9.06 -3.10
N PRO A 143 -10.40 8.61 -1.98
CA PRO A 143 -11.57 9.25 -1.40
C PRO A 143 -11.25 10.64 -0.79
N HIS A 144 -9.97 10.93 -0.52
CA HIS A 144 -9.57 12.28 -0.15
C HIS A 144 -9.81 13.28 -1.28
N HIS A 145 -9.56 12.90 -2.53
CA HIS A 145 -9.74 13.74 -3.72
C HIS A 145 -11.11 13.53 -4.39
N PHE A 146 -11.51 12.30 -4.65
CA PHE A 146 -12.75 11.92 -5.31
C PHE A 146 -13.81 11.57 -4.27
N LYS A 147 -14.63 12.53 -3.87
CA LYS A 147 -15.58 12.41 -2.76
C LYS A 147 -16.75 11.47 -3.03
N GLU A 148 -17.03 11.16 -4.31
CA GLU A 148 -18.04 10.21 -4.76
C GLU A 148 -17.63 8.75 -4.55
N ILE A 149 -16.35 8.45 -4.39
CA ILE A 149 -15.87 7.09 -4.15
C ILE A 149 -16.29 6.62 -2.76
N LYS A 150 -17.15 5.62 -2.73
CA LYS A 150 -17.62 4.97 -1.49
C LYS A 150 -16.69 3.87 -1.01
N ASN A 151 -16.02 3.19 -1.93
CA ASN A 151 -15.11 2.10 -1.60
C ASN A 151 -13.76 2.30 -2.31
N SER A 152 -12.68 2.33 -1.53
CA SER A 152 -11.30 2.36 -2.04
C SER A 152 -10.45 1.40 -1.21
N ILE A 153 -9.93 0.36 -1.88
CA ILE A 153 -9.22 -0.74 -1.22
C ILE A 153 -7.99 -1.12 -2.05
N ASN A 154 -6.85 -1.21 -1.38
CA ASN A 154 -5.64 -1.77 -1.99
C ASN A 154 -5.63 -3.28 -1.87
N LEU A 155 -5.23 -3.94 -2.94
CA LEU A 155 -5.21 -5.38 -3.07
C LEU A 155 -3.85 -5.87 -3.54
N ALA A 156 -3.38 -6.96 -2.96
CA ALA A 156 -2.21 -7.68 -3.44
C ALA A 156 -2.60 -9.11 -3.84
N HIS A 157 -2.06 -9.58 -4.95
CA HIS A 157 -2.18 -10.94 -5.43
C HIS A 157 -0.82 -11.61 -5.46
N GLY A 158 -0.76 -12.92 -5.23
CA GLY A 158 0.49 -13.67 -5.32
C GLY A 158 0.35 -15.09 -4.77
N SER A 159 1.28 -15.95 -5.20
CA SER A 159 1.47 -17.28 -4.62
C SER A 159 2.06 -17.16 -3.19
N GLY A 160 1.83 -18.15 -2.35
CA GLY A 160 2.43 -18.18 -1.01
C GLY A 160 1.68 -17.41 0.09
N PHE A 161 0.70 -16.56 -0.21
CA PHE A 161 -0.09 -15.86 0.83
C PHE A 161 -0.76 -16.76 1.86
N GLY A 162 -0.93 -18.06 1.57
CA GLY A 162 -1.44 -19.03 2.53
C GLY A 162 -0.50 -19.20 3.73
N VAL A 163 0.78 -19.38 3.46
CA VAL A 163 1.84 -19.51 4.48
C VAL A 163 2.08 -18.17 5.16
N LEU A 164 2.17 -17.09 4.39
CA LEU A 164 2.36 -15.73 4.91
C LEU A 164 1.30 -15.38 5.96
N LYS A 165 0.04 -15.73 5.73
CA LYS A 165 -1.04 -15.47 6.68
C LYS A 165 -0.79 -16.10 8.06
N TRP A 166 -0.20 -17.28 8.11
CA TRP A 166 0.11 -17.94 9.38
C TRP A 166 1.30 -17.27 10.08
N ILE A 167 2.33 -16.87 9.32
CA ILE A 167 3.47 -16.13 9.86
C ILE A 167 3.00 -14.79 10.45
N MET A 168 2.14 -14.05 9.72
CA MET A 168 1.59 -12.78 10.20
C MET A 168 0.76 -12.94 11.47
N ARG A 169 0.01 -14.06 11.62
CA ARG A 169 -0.70 -14.36 12.87
C ARG A 169 0.25 -14.57 14.06
N LEU A 170 1.40 -15.22 13.85
CA LEU A 170 2.37 -15.37 14.92
C LEU A 170 2.96 -14.03 15.35
N VAL A 171 3.11 -13.08 14.43
CA VAL A 171 3.49 -11.70 14.76
C VAL A 171 2.36 -11.00 15.52
N ASP A 172 1.13 -11.07 15.04
CA ASP A 172 -0.04 -10.48 15.72
C ASP A 172 -0.22 -11.01 17.16
N TRP A 173 0.08 -12.29 17.38
CA TRP A 173 0.06 -12.93 18.72
C TRP A 173 1.34 -12.67 19.53
N ARG A 174 2.30 -11.89 18.99
CA ARG A 174 3.60 -11.59 19.63
C ARG A 174 4.44 -12.82 19.94
N VAL A 175 4.26 -13.92 19.20
CA VAL A 175 5.06 -15.16 19.31
C VAL A 175 6.44 -14.96 18.66
N ILE A 176 6.47 -14.21 17.54
CA ILE A 176 7.71 -13.84 16.87
C ILE A 176 7.73 -12.32 16.60
N SER A 177 8.93 -11.76 16.51
CA SER A 177 9.11 -10.34 16.12
C SER A 177 8.89 -10.13 14.63
N ILE A 178 8.66 -8.89 14.23
CA ILE A 178 8.55 -8.46 12.83
C ILE A 178 9.83 -8.84 12.07
N ASP A 179 11.02 -8.54 12.62
CA ASP A 179 12.31 -8.86 11.99
C ASP A 179 12.49 -10.36 11.75
N ARG A 180 12.09 -11.18 12.73
CA ARG A 180 12.14 -12.64 12.58
C ARG A 180 11.18 -13.13 11.50
N ALA A 181 9.98 -12.59 11.45
CA ALA A 181 9.01 -12.90 10.40
C ALA A 181 9.54 -12.49 9.01
N ALA A 182 10.13 -11.29 8.91
CA ALA A 182 10.72 -10.79 7.68
C ALA A 182 11.85 -11.69 7.18
N GLY A 183 12.73 -12.17 8.07
CA GLY A 183 13.77 -13.14 7.72
C GLY A 183 13.19 -14.47 7.21
N ILE A 184 12.12 -14.99 7.83
CA ILE A 184 11.44 -16.21 7.36
C ILE A 184 10.83 -15.98 5.97
N VAL A 185 10.15 -14.85 5.75
CA VAL A 185 9.54 -14.50 4.46
C VAL A 185 10.60 -14.36 3.36
N GLN A 186 11.72 -13.71 3.67
CA GLN A 186 12.85 -13.55 2.75
C GLN A 186 13.40 -14.91 2.29
N ASN A 187 13.61 -15.84 3.22
CA ASN A 187 14.12 -17.18 2.92
C ASN A 187 13.11 -17.99 2.07
N ILE A 188 11.83 -17.99 2.42
CA ILE A 188 10.78 -18.65 1.63
C ILE A 188 10.74 -18.09 0.21
N SER A 189 10.87 -16.78 0.06
CA SER A 189 10.85 -16.13 -1.25
C SER A 189 12.08 -16.49 -2.09
N SER A 190 13.23 -16.76 -1.49
CA SER A 190 14.43 -17.25 -2.19
C SER A 190 14.30 -18.71 -2.61
N ASP A 191 13.71 -19.58 -1.79
CA ASP A 191 13.56 -21.01 -2.07
C ASP A 191 12.53 -21.29 -3.17
N ILE A 192 11.48 -20.49 -3.30
CA ILE A 192 10.47 -20.63 -4.36
C ILE A 192 11.03 -20.22 -5.74
N ARG A 193 12.16 -19.51 -5.78
CA ARG A 193 12.78 -18.97 -7.00
C ARG A 193 13.90 -19.86 -7.56
N ASN A 194 14.40 -20.82 -6.80
CA ASN A 194 15.39 -21.83 -7.21
C ASN A 194 14.70 -23.13 -7.63
#